data_0a8ea7f1dc46864ed403b375c89dd35e
#
_entry.id   0a8ea7f1dc46864ed403b375c89dd35e
#
_cell.length_a   1.000
_cell.length_b   1.000
_cell.length_c   1.000
_cell.angle_alpha   90.00
_cell.angle_beta   90.00
_cell.angle_gamma   90.00
#
_symmetry.space_group_name_H-M   'P 1'
#
loop_
_entity.id
_entity.type
_entity.pdbx_description
1 polymer ?
#
loop_
_entity_poly.entity_id
_entity_poly.type
_entity_poly.pdbx_seq_one_letter_code
_entity_poly.pdbx_strand_id
1 'polypeptide(L)'
;MFKTAGVRSMRRTFSGLSIACLAVLIGACTHPPTTDSVEPKSRVVENVASKSTAELYADLIAPAVFERSSSKVIDGYTVESGKLRMPDKSEGSLVTVRSTDGSLTALINKPGKFGSLHVDSKGVSHFIPEPETNIDIEDAIPNPSEQVATAPVDSTQAEHFVVDVLMGYSKAGVIRAGGDAHADALAKIELVNMMLRNSLVDNVSLRLVGIQVVEEDYPITTETLGKLRTIFAEGMAKFQPDVTYGNFAYIVPGGAIGWGWTPGGSAIGVSNSASTFAHEIGHNAGSSHCNVNGVNNYRFGYFNGKSRSILCSGPNSVYYSTPAVMDQYGLPLGNAVTADTARVWRENAARLSSYAPPQSPPTAPGNLAKVGSSASTVTLGWDASPKAVRYEIYSAKSTGNPMPKKIGDSTSLTFTATNISGEALYFVKAVSFIEMVSPPSNSIVTRP
;
A
#
# COMPACT_ATOMS: atom_id res chain seq x y z
N MET A 1 -11.23 -52.88 48.08
CA MET A 1 -10.24 -54.01 48.14
C MET A 1 -8.97 -53.46 47.48
N PHE A 2 -8.02 -53.09 48.31
CA PHE A 2 -6.68 -53.64 48.53
C PHE A 2 -5.88 -53.87 47.23
N LYS A 3 -4.67 -53.35 47.07
CA LYS A 3 -3.49 -53.27 47.95
C LYS A 3 -2.46 -52.23 47.36
N THR A 4 -1.89 -51.51 48.30
CA THR A 4 -0.61 -50.76 48.25
C THR A 4 0.60 -51.73 48.35
N ALA A 5 1.72 -51.34 47.74
CA ALA A 5 3.10 -51.61 48.21
C ALA A 5 4.07 -50.92 47.21
N GLY A 6 5.14 -50.20 47.50
CA GLY A 6 5.91 -50.09 48.72
C GLY A 6 7.31 -49.62 48.32
N VAL A 7 7.77 -48.64 48.99
CA VAL A 7 9.07 -47.95 48.99
C VAL A 7 10.26 -48.88 49.02
N ARG A 8 11.41 -48.55 48.37
CA ARG A 8 12.74 -48.66 48.98
C ARG A 8 13.78 -47.69 48.40
N SER A 9 14.23 -46.85 49.29
CA SER A 9 15.43 -46.04 49.31
C SER A 9 16.71 -46.89 49.34
N MET A 10 17.76 -46.46 48.61
CA MET A 10 19.13 -46.87 48.95
C MET A 10 20.08 -45.69 48.73
N ARG A 11 20.48 -45.07 49.85
CA ARG A 11 21.68 -44.20 49.93
C ARG A 11 22.91 -45.11 49.91
N ARG A 12 23.93 -44.66 49.12
CA ARG A 12 25.33 -45.04 49.39
C ARG A 12 26.22 -43.80 49.23
N THR A 13 26.75 -43.39 50.32
CA THR A 13 27.93 -42.53 50.48
C THR A 13 29.19 -43.31 50.14
N PHE A 14 30.13 -42.72 49.40
CA PHE A 14 31.55 -43.01 49.59
C PHE A 14 32.39 -41.74 49.21
N SER A 15 33.41 -41.63 50.06
CA SER A 15 34.35 -40.51 50.23
C SER A 15 35.42 -40.39 49.13
N GLY A 16 35.84 -39.20 48.90
CA GLY A 16 37.16 -38.61 48.78
C GLY A 16 38.23 -39.28 47.91
N LEU A 17 38.65 -38.50 46.91
CA LEU A 17 40.09 -38.36 46.60
C LEU A 17 40.34 -37.06 45.85
N SER A 18 41.15 -36.19 46.48
CA SER A 18 41.63 -34.96 45.85
C SER A 18 42.77 -35.31 44.88
N ILE A 19 42.63 -34.91 43.60
CA ILE A 19 43.77 -34.83 42.71
C ILE A 19 43.72 -33.43 42.07
N ALA A 20 44.71 -32.64 42.40
CA ALA A 20 44.99 -31.36 41.75
C ALA A 20 45.46 -31.62 40.33
N CYS A 21 44.82 -31.06 39.33
CA CYS A 21 45.31 -30.95 37.98
C CYS A 21 45.04 -29.55 37.43
N LEU A 22 46.13 -28.99 37.05
CA LEU A 22 46.49 -27.79 36.33
C LEU A 22 45.37 -27.25 35.42
N ALA A 23 44.88 -26.04 35.68
CA ALA A 23 43.97 -25.29 34.83
C ALA A 23 44.71 -24.77 33.58
N VAL A 24 44.39 -25.34 32.42
CA VAL A 24 44.64 -24.68 31.13
C VAL A 24 43.34 -23.92 30.81
N LEU A 25 43.44 -22.61 30.93
CA LEU A 25 42.41 -21.67 30.45
C LEU A 25 42.42 -21.67 28.93
N ILE A 26 41.57 -22.48 28.32
CA ILE A 26 41.13 -22.28 26.94
C ILE A 26 39.90 -21.38 27.03
N GLY A 27 40.14 -20.10 26.83
CA GLY A 27 39.06 -19.12 26.63
C GLY A 27 38.28 -19.44 25.36
N ALA A 28 37.18 -20.17 25.48
CA ALA A 28 36.17 -20.22 24.44
C ALA A 28 35.45 -18.86 24.44
N CYS A 29 35.88 -17.96 23.59
CA CYS A 29 35.08 -16.81 23.21
C CYS A 29 33.83 -17.36 22.50
N THR A 30 32.76 -17.53 23.23
CA THR A 30 31.41 -17.62 22.63
C THR A 30 31.09 -16.23 22.12
N HIS A 31 31.33 -16.02 20.83
CA HIS A 31 30.73 -14.89 20.14
C HIS A 31 29.22 -15.12 20.16
N PRO A 32 28.39 -14.15 20.58
CA PRO A 32 26.97 -14.23 20.31
C PRO A 32 26.80 -14.30 18.78
N PRO A 33 25.79 -15.03 18.29
CA PRO A 33 25.53 -15.02 16.86
C PRO A 33 25.32 -13.56 16.45
N THR A 34 26.23 -13.05 15.63
CA THR A 34 26.03 -11.79 14.92
C THR A 34 24.83 -12.03 14.04
N THR A 35 23.68 -11.49 14.44
CA THR A 35 22.62 -11.20 13.50
C THR A 35 23.28 -10.27 12.47
N ASP A 36 23.63 -10.80 11.32
CA ASP A 36 23.95 -10.01 10.15
C ASP A 36 22.69 -9.21 9.83
N SER A 37 22.57 -8.05 10.47
CA SER A 37 21.73 -6.98 9.97
C SER A 37 22.41 -6.58 8.66
N VAL A 38 21.90 -7.10 7.54
CA VAL A 38 22.30 -6.64 6.22
C VAL A 38 21.86 -5.18 6.16
N GLU A 39 22.76 -4.27 6.53
CA GLU A 39 22.52 -2.85 6.31
C GLU A 39 22.24 -2.67 4.82
N PRO A 40 21.15 -2.00 4.46
CA PRO A 40 20.85 -1.74 3.07
C PRO A 40 22.02 -0.98 2.45
N LYS A 41 22.66 -1.58 1.45
CA LYS A 41 23.79 -0.95 0.75
C LYS A 41 23.29 0.31 0.08
N SER A 42 23.65 1.48 0.58
CA SER A 42 23.36 2.74 -0.09
C SER A 42 24.15 2.80 -1.40
N ARG A 43 23.47 3.22 -2.45
CA ARG A 43 24.06 3.39 -3.79
C ARG A 43 23.67 4.75 -4.34
N VAL A 44 24.62 5.49 -4.84
CA VAL A 44 24.37 6.76 -5.54
C VAL A 44 23.92 6.45 -6.97
N VAL A 45 22.78 7.01 -7.37
CA VAL A 45 22.24 6.91 -8.73
C VAL A 45 22.23 8.31 -9.34
N GLU A 46 22.99 8.51 -10.39
CA GLU A 46 23.10 9.80 -11.06
C GLU A 46 21.91 10.08 -11.98
N ASN A 47 21.56 11.36 -12.15
CA ASN A 47 20.54 11.83 -13.09
C ASN A 47 19.16 11.14 -12.92
N VAL A 48 18.72 10.93 -11.68
CA VAL A 48 17.48 10.22 -11.35
C VAL A 48 16.27 10.77 -12.08
N ALA A 49 16.12 12.09 -12.14
CA ALA A 49 14.96 12.75 -12.75
C ALA A 49 14.83 12.56 -14.26
N SER A 50 15.94 12.35 -14.97
CA SER A 50 15.97 12.26 -16.44
C SER A 50 15.98 10.83 -16.99
N LYS A 51 16.30 9.82 -16.17
CA LYS A 51 16.37 8.42 -16.62
C LYS A 51 14.99 7.78 -16.66
N SER A 52 14.75 6.96 -17.67
CA SER A 52 13.59 6.07 -17.70
C SER A 52 13.68 5.03 -16.59
N THR A 53 12.54 4.45 -16.19
CA THR A 53 12.50 3.39 -15.19
C THR A 53 13.43 2.22 -15.53
N ALA A 54 13.46 1.80 -16.80
CA ALA A 54 14.31 0.70 -17.25
C ALA A 54 15.81 1.03 -17.16
N GLU A 55 16.22 2.24 -17.58
CA GLU A 55 17.61 2.68 -17.52
C GLU A 55 18.11 2.85 -16.08
N LEU A 56 17.25 3.41 -15.23
CA LEU A 56 17.58 3.65 -13.82
C LEU A 56 17.85 2.36 -13.05
N TYR A 57 17.14 1.30 -13.42
CA TYR A 57 17.18 0.03 -12.70
C TYR A 57 17.80 -1.12 -13.47
N ALA A 58 18.48 -0.87 -14.58
CA ALA A 58 19.09 -1.93 -15.37
C ALA A 58 19.93 -2.91 -14.51
N ASP A 59 20.69 -2.42 -13.56
CA ASP A 59 21.48 -3.25 -12.65
C ASP A 59 20.65 -4.02 -11.62
N LEU A 60 19.45 -3.52 -11.26
CA LEU A 60 18.57 -4.11 -10.24
C LEU A 60 17.61 -5.10 -10.83
N ILE A 61 17.16 -4.86 -12.07
CA ILE A 61 16.26 -5.74 -12.78
C ILE A 61 17.00 -6.70 -13.70
N ALA A 62 18.25 -6.41 -14.08
CA ALA A 62 19.03 -7.33 -14.93
C ALA A 62 19.11 -8.74 -14.31
N PRO A 63 19.11 -9.81 -15.12
CA PRO A 63 19.01 -9.82 -16.57
C PRO A 63 17.55 -9.73 -17.12
N ALA A 64 16.57 -9.32 -16.31
CA ALA A 64 15.18 -9.21 -16.74
C ALA A 64 14.97 -8.08 -17.76
N VAL A 65 13.95 -8.25 -18.61
CA VAL A 65 13.43 -7.22 -19.50
C VAL A 65 12.14 -6.67 -18.88
N PHE A 66 12.03 -5.33 -18.81
CA PHE A 66 10.83 -4.67 -18.31
C PHE A 66 9.83 -4.45 -19.44
N GLU A 67 8.65 -5.04 -19.31
CA GLU A 67 7.51 -4.87 -20.21
C GLU A 67 6.46 -3.98 -19.52
N ARG A 68 6.52 -2.67 -19.81
CA ARG A 68 5.61 -1.70 -19.21
C ARG A 68 4.17 -1.92 -19.66
N SER A 69 3.24 -2.05 -18.71
CA SER A 69 1.80 -2.21 -18.96
C SER A 69 0.98 -0.96 -18.64
N SER A 70 1.51 -0.04 -17.82
CA SER A 70 0.85 1.21 -17.43
C SER A 70 1.86 2.31 -17.18
N SER A 71 1.47 3.55 -17.53
CA SER A 71 2.17 4.78 -17.15
C SER A 71 1.13 5.90 -17.00
N LYS A 72 1.10 6.54 -15.83
CA LYS A 72 0.12 7.60 -15.51
C LYS A 72 0.72 8.60 -14.54
N VAL A 73 0.15 9.80 -14.49
CA VAL A 73 0.49 10.81 -13.49
C VAL A 73 -0.66 10.92 -12.49
N ILE A 74 -0.35 10.79 -11.20
CA ILE A 74 -1.29 10.89 -10.08
C ILE A 74 -0.65 11.82 -9.04
N ASP A 75 -1.32 12.89 -8.65
CA ASP A 75 -0.86 13.84 -7.62
C ASP A 75 0.58 14.35 -7.85
N GLY A 76 0.95 14.54 -9.12
CA GLY A 76 2.29 14.94 -9.50
C GLY A 76 3.33 13.82 -9.57
N TYR A 77 3.00 12.61 -9.12
CA TYR A 77 3.88 11.43 -9.26
C TYR A 77 3.68 10.75 -10.62
N THR A 78 4.77 10.36 -11.26
CA THR A 78 4.72 9.43 -12.40
C THR A 78 4.73 8.00 -11.88
N VAL A 79 3.64 7.28 -12.12
CA VAL A 79 3.43 5.89 -11.69
C VAL A 79 3.52 4.99 -12.91
N GLU A 80 4.46 4.05 -12.92
CA GLU A 80 4.63 3.06 -13.99
C GLU A 80 4.61 1.64 -13.42
N SER A 81 4.06 0.70 -14.18
CA SER A 81 4.04 -0.70 -13.79
C SER A 81 4.17 -1.63 -14.98
N GLY A 82 4.63 -2.84 -14.73
CA GLY A 82 4.75 -3.86 -15.77
C GLY A 82 5.41 -5.14 -15.26
N LYS A 83 5.55 -6.08 -16.19
CA LYS A 83 6.18 -7.37 -15.94
C LYS A 83 7.69 -7.30 -16.12
N LEU A 84 8.41 -8.10 -15.34
CA LEU A 84 9.80 -8.42 -15.54
C LEU A 84 9.88 -9.82 -16.15
N ARG A 85 10.44 -9.95 -17.35
CA ARG A 85 10.71 -11.25 -17.99
C ARG A 85 12.17 -11.61 -17.85
N MET A 86 12.41 -12.75 -17.20
CA MET A 86 13.76 -13.30 -17.04
C MET A 86 14.16 -14.15 -18.25
N PRO A 87 15.47 -14.36 -18.51
CA PRO A 87 15.94 -15.22 -19.59
C PRO A 87 15.50 -16.68 -19.48
N ASP A 88 15.27 -17.17 -18.26
CA ASP A 88 14.73 -18.51 -17.97
C ASP A 88 13.20 -18.59 -18.11
N LYS A 89 12.59 -17.53 -18.63
CA LYS A 89 11.14 -17.35 -18.78
C LYS A 89 10.38 -17.13 -17.47
N SER A 90 11.02 -17.13 -16.30
CA SER A 90 10.33 -16.73 -15.07
C SER A 90 9.87 -15.27 -15.16
N GLU A 91 8.74 -14.97 -14.52
CA GLU A 91 8.14 -13.65 -14.50
C GLU A 91 8.27 -13.01 -13.10
N GLY A 92 8.39 -11.70 -13.11
CA GLY A 92 8.31 -10.86 -11.92
C GLY A 92 7.52 -9.59 -12.23
N SER A 93 7.61 -8.60 -11.35
CA SER A 93 6.97 -7.29 -11.53
C SER A 93 7.88 -6.15 -11.12
N LEU A 94 7.62 -5.00 -11.73
CA LEU A 94 8.19 -3.72 -11.35
C LEU A 94 7.08 -2.68 -11.31
N VAL A 95 6.98 -1.98 -10.18
CA VAL A 95 6.15 -0.79 -10.05
C VAL A 95 7.05 0.35 -9.59
N THR A 96 6.98 1.49 -10.23
CA THR A 96 7.75 2.68 -9.87
C THR A 96 6.85 3.89 -9.67
N VAL A 97 7.16 4.67 -8.65
CA VAL A 97 6.52 5.95 -8.33
C VAL A 97 7.61 6.99 -8.23
N ARG A 98 7.63 7.91 -9.18
CA ARG A 98 8.60 8.99 -9.27
C ARG A 98 7.95 10.32 -8.92
N SER A 99 8.51 11.02 -7.95
CA SER A 99 8.11 12.37 -7.59
C SER A 99 8.70 13.42 -8.55
N THR A 100 8.14 14.63 -8.51
CA THR A 100 8.62 15.78 -9.30
C THR A 100 10.01 16.26 -8.91
N ASP A 101 10.46 16.00 -7.67
CA ASP A 101 11.84 16.30 -7.22
C ASP A 101 12.86 15.24 -7.67
N GLY A 102 12.42 14.21 -8.39
CA GLY A 102 13.23 13.11 -8.90
C GLY A 102 13.40 11.93 -7.91
N SER A 103 12.90 12.04 -6.69
CA SER A 103 12.86 10.90 -5.76
C SER A 103 11.99 9.78 -6.31
N LEU A 104 12.24 8.53 -5.84
CA LEU A 104 11.65 7.37 -6.45
C LEU A 104 11.46 6.24 -5.44
N THR A 105 10.28 5.64 -5.47
CA THR A 105 9.98 4.37 -4.83
C THR A 105 9.72 3.32 -5.90
N ALA A 106 10.38 2.16 -5.81
CA ALA A 106 10.17 1.05 -6.75
C ALA A 106 9.95 -0.26 -6.00
N LEU A 107 8.83 -0.91 -6.27
CA LEU A 107 8.56 -2.28 -5.82
C LEU A 107 9.14 -3.25 -6.85
N ILE A 108 10.07 -4.07 -6.40
CA ILE A 108 10.77 -5.06 -7.23
C ILE A 108 10.39 -6.45 -6.75
N ASN A 109 9.82 -7.23 -7.65
CA ASN A 109 9.49 -8.62 -7.40
C ASN A 109 10.09 -9.46 -8.54
N LYS A 110 11.22 -10.12 -8.30
CA LYS A 110 11.83 -11.06 -9.23
C LYS A 110 12.52 -12.19 -8.47
N PRO A 111 12.79 -13.35 -9.11
CA PRO A 111 13.51 -14.45 -8.48
C PRO A 111 14.78 -13.98 -7.74
N GLY A 112 14.83 -14.26 -6.43
CA GLY A 112 15.96 -13.90 -5.57
C GLY A 112 16.06 -12.42 -5.17
N LYS A 113 15.08 -11.56 -5.54
CA LYS A 113 15.10 -10.15 -5.13
C LYS A 113 13.67 -9.59 -4.98
N PHE A 114 13.22 -9.52 -3.74
CA PHE A 114 11.91 -9.01 -3.36
C PHE A 114 12.05 -7.86 -2.40
N GLY A 115 11.39 -6.74 -2.67
CA GLY A 115 11.39 -5.60 -1.79
C GLY A 115 11.19 -4.28 -2.51
N SER A 116 11.44 -3.21 -1.79
CA SER A 116 11.33 -1.85 -2.28
C SER A 116 12.71 -1.18 -2.38
N LEU A 117 12.92 -0.48 -3.47
CA LEU A 117 14.04 0.43 -3.65
C LEU A 117 13.53 1.86 -3.46
N HIS A 118 14.21 2.61 -2.63
CA HIS A 118 13.98 4.04 -2.43
C HIS A 118 15.21 4.82 -2.89
N VAL A 119 14.99 5.86 -3.69
CA VAL A 119 16.04 6.76 -4.17
C VAL A 119 15.60 8.18 -3.82
N ASP A 120 16.40 8.90 -3.05
CA ASP A 120 16.10 10.29 -2.72
C ASP A 120 16.39 11.24 -3.90
N SER A 121 16.01 12.51 -3.77
CA SER A 121 16.24 13.53 -4.81
C SER A 121 17.71 13.81 -5.09
N LYS A 122 18.63 13.35 -4.22
CA LYS A 122 20.10 13.44 -4.42
C LYS A 122 20.68 12.19 -5.08
N GLY A 123 19.85 11.16 -5.34
CA GLY A 123 20.26 9.92 -5.96
C GLY A 123 20.79 8.86 -4.99
N VAL A 124 20.70 9.07 -3.67
CA VAL A 124 21.07 8.05 -2.68
C VAL A 124 19.98 6.98 -2.63
N SER A 125 20.38 5.73 -2.78
CA SER A 125 19.44 4.61 -2.87
C SER A 125 19.55 3.63 -1.71
N HIS A 126 18.42 3.13 -1.23
CA HIS A 126 18.30 2.09 -0.23
C HIS A 126 17.36 1.00 -0.73
N PHE A 127 17.78 -0.25 -0.62
CA PHE A 127 16.91 -1.40 -0.91
C PHE A 127 16.46 -2.03 0.42
N ILE A 128 15.13 -2.13 0.60
CA ILE A 128 14.51 -2.73 1.77
C ILE A 128 13.88 -4.05 1.31
N PRO A 129 14.41 -5.21 1.75
CA PRO A 129 13.82 -6.49 1.40
C PRO A 129 12.46 -6.67 2.06
N GLU A 130 11.54 -7.37 1.40
CA GLU A 130 10.31 -7.84 2.04
C GLU A 130 10.64 -8.91 3.09
N PRO A 131 9.93 -8.94 4.23
CA PRO A 131 10.10 -10.02 5.20
C PRO A 131 9.61 -11.34 4.60
N GLU A 132 10.20 -12.44 5.06
CA GLU A 132 9.73 -13.77 4.71
C GLU A 132 8.34 -14.01 5.31
N THR A 133 7.44 -14.58 4.51
CA THR A 133 6.09 -14.94 4.95
C THR A 133 6.10 -16.31 5.62
N ASN A 134 5.44 -16.43 6.75
CA ASN A 134 5.10 -17.74 7.31
C ASN A 134 3.79 -18.22 6.66
N ILE A 135 3.90 -19.10 5.70
CA ILE A 135 2.77 -19.61 4.89
C ILE A 135 1.81 -20.54 5.64
N ASP A 136 2.17 -20.94 6.86
CA ASP A 136 1.37 -21.88 7.67
C ASP A 136 0.35 -21.16 8.56
N ILE A 137 0.32 -19.82 8.56
CA ILE A 137 -0.60 -19.04 9.37
C ILE A 137 -1.84 -18.69 8.53
N GLU A 138 -3.02 -19.04 9.06
CA GLU A 138 -4.31 -18.60 8.51
C GLU A 138 -4.54 -17.15 8.93
N ASP A 139 -4.36 -16.21 7.99
CA ASP A 139 -4.50 -14.77 8.17
C ASP A 139 -5.81 -14.20 7.58
N ALA A 140 -6.60 -15.05 6.93
CA ALA A 140 -7.92 -14.75 6.44
C ALA A 140 -8.98 -14.91 7.56
N ILE A 141 -9.48 -13.83 8.10
CA ILE A 141 -10.47 -13.86 9.18
C ILE A 141 -11.89 -13.80 8.59
N PRO A 142 -12.71 -14.85 8.78
CA PRO A 142 -14.10 -14.82 8.32
C PRO A 142 -14.88 -13.65 8.96
N ASN A 143 -15.55 -12.85 8.12
CA ASN A 143 -16.46 -11.83 8.61
C ASN A 143 -17.90 -12.39 8.68
N PRO A 144 -18.46 -12.62 9.87
CA PRO A 144 -19.76 -13.25 10.00
C PRO A 144 -20.93 -12.36 9.53
N SER A 145 -20.71 -11.06 9.39
CA SER A 145 -21.73 -10.10 8.95
C SER A 145 -21.75 -9.90 7.42
N GLU A 146 -20.82 -10.51 6.68
CA GLU A 146 -20.71 -10.35 5.24
C GLU A 146 -20.65 -11.68 4.51
N GLN A 147 -21.14 -11.70 3.26
CA GLN A 147 -21.07 -12.85 2.38
C GLN A 147 -20.39 -12.50 1.07
N VAL A 148 -19.63 -13.44 0.54
CA VAL A 148 -19.09 -13.32 -0.82
C VAL A 148 -20.23 -13.48 -1.81
N ALA A 149 -20.35 -12.54 -2.74
CA ALA A 149 -21.32 -12.64 -3.82
C ALA A 149 -21.00 -13.88 -4.68
N THR A 150 -22.04 -14.61 -5.05
CA THR A 150 -21.97 -15.83 -5.89
C THR A 150 -22.75 -15.69 -7.19
N ALA A 151 -23.44 -14.55 -7.38
CA ALA A 151 -24.24 -14.32 -8.57
C ALA A 151 -23.32 -14.05 -9.80
N PRO A 152 -23.64 -14.59 -10.98
CA PRO A 152 -22.97 -14.17 -12.20
C PRO A 152 -23.18 -12.66 -12.39
N VAL A 153 -22.10 -11.92 -12.60
CA VAL A 153 -22.21 -10.56 -13.11
C VAL A 153 -22.75 -10.67 -14.52
N ASP A 154 -23.94 -10.15 -14.75
CA ASP A 154 -24.53 -10.11 -16.08
C ASP A 154 -23.66 -9.19 -16.95
N SER A 155 -22.90 -9.78 -17.85
CA SER A 155 -21.82 -9.14 -18.60
C SER A 155 -22.28 -8.23 -19.73
N THR A 156 -23.55 -7.85 -19.77
CA THR A 156 -24.10 -7.09 -20.89
C THR A 156 -23.81 -5.59 -20.89
N GLN A 157 -23.31 -5.04 -19.76
CA GLN A 157 -22.61 -3.75 -19.70
C GLN A 157 -21.58 -3.81 -18.56
N ALA A 158 -20.30 -3.82 -18.91
CA ALA A 158 -19.21 -3.86 -17.93
C ALA A 158 -19.10 -2.49 -17.22
N GLU A 159 -19.89 -2.28 -16.17
CA GLU A 159 -19.68 -1.17 -15.26
C GLU A 159 -18.31 -1.34 -14.60
N HIS A 160 -17.51 -0.28 -14.63
CA HIS A 160 -16.21 -0.28 -13.97
C HIS A 160 -16.36 0.30 -12.56
N PHE A 161 -16.04 -0.50 -11.55
CA PHE A 161 -16.10 -0.14 -10.14
C PHE A 161 -14.75 0.39 -9.67
N VAL A 162 -14.76 1.46 -8.89
CA VAL A 162 -13.55 2.00 -8.25
C VAL A 162 -13.66 1.80 -6.76
N VAL A 163 -12.73 1.04 -6.20
CA VAL A 163 -12.64 0.81 -4.76
C VAL A 163 -11.71 1.86 -4.15
N ASP A 164 -12.25 2.71 -3.31
CA ASP A 164 -11.54 3.81 -2.66
C ASP A 164 -10.81 3.31 -1.42
N VAL A 165 -9.48 3.48 -1.39
CA VAL A 165 -8.60 2.94 -0.34
C VAL A 165 -7.98 4.06 0.48
N LEU A 166 -8.14 3.98 1.79
CA LEU A 166 -7.35 4.74 2.76
C LEU A 166 -6.14 3.91 3.17
N MET A 167 -4.95 4.48 2.99
CA MET A 167 -3.71 3.88 3.48
C MET A 167 -3.32 4.53 4.81
N GLY A 168 -3.51 3.78 5.91
CA GLY A 168 -3.08 4.16 7.24
C GLY A 168 -1.64 3.70 7.49
N TYR A 169 -0.85 4.51 8.19
CA TYR A 169 0.50 4.18 8.61
C TYR A 169 0.72 4.54 10.07
N SER A 170 1.52 3.76 10.79
CA SER A 170 2.23 4.27 11.96
C SER A 170 3.46 5.07 11.50
N LYS A 171 3.99 5.97 12.36
CA LYS A 171 5.29 6.63 12.07
C LYS A 171 6.41 5.63 11.82
N ALA A 172 6.50 4.58 12.63
CA ALA A 172 7.46 3.50 12.43
C ALA A 172 7.21 2.77 11.11
N GLY A 173 5.93 2.59 10.73
CA GLY A 173 5.53 2.03 9.44
C GLY A 173 6.00 2.87 8.26
N VAL A 174 5.88 4.20 8.33
CA VAL A 174 6.42 5.11 7.29
C VAL A 174 7.93 4.94 7.14
N ILE A 175 8.67 4.93 8.24
CA ILE A 175 10.13 4.74 8.21
C ILE A 175 10.49 3.39 7.58
N ARG A 176 9.80 2.32 8.00
CA ARG A 176 10.02 0.98 7.47
C ARG A 176 9.66 0.85 5.99
N ALA A 177 8.70 1.63 5.49
CA ALA A 177 8.31 1.71 4.07
C ALA A 177 9.21 2.66 3.24
N GLY A 178 10.32 3.16 3.79
CA GLY A 178 11.28 3.99 3.07
C GLY A 178 11.11 5.50 3.23
N GLY A 179 10.20 5.96 4.11
CA GLY A 179 10.05 7.36 4.49
C GLY A 179 9.03 8.18 3.69
N ASP A 180 8.60 7.73 2.52
CA ASP A 180 7.57 8.38 1.70
C ASP A 180 6.28 7.53 1.67
N ALA A 181 5.36 7.83 2.58
CA ALA A 181 4.08 7.11 2.67
C ALA A 181 3.21 7.29 1.41
N HIS A 182 3.33 8.42 0.71
CA HIS A 182 2.51 8.67 -0.49
C HIS A 182 3.01 7.84 -1.67
N ALA A 183 4.31 7.84 -1.92
CA ALA A 183 4.90 7.03 -2.97
C ALA A 183 4.72 5.53 -2.71
N ASP A 184 4.88 5.07 -1.45
CA ASP A 184 4.62 3.68 -1.06
C ASP A 184 3.16 3.27 -1.27
N ALA A 185 2.20 4.13 -0.85
CA ALA A 185 0.78 3.89 -1.05
C ALA A 185 0.40 3.77 -2.54
N LEU A 186 0.86 4.72 -3.37
CA LEU A 186 0.63 4.68 -4.81
C LEU A 186 1.24 3.44 -5.46
N ALA A 187 2.44 3.03 -5.03
CA ALA A 187 3.10 1.84 -5.54
C ALA A 187 2.33 0.55 -5.21
N LYS A 188 1.84 0.42 -3.98
CA LYS A 188 1.02 -0.72 -3.54
C LYS A 188 -0.32 -0.80 -4.27
N ILE A 189 -1.03 0.34 -4.41
CA ILE A 189 -2.28 0.43 -5.17
C ILE A 189 -2.05 0.01 -6.63
N GLU A 190 -0.98 0.53 -7.26
CA GLU A 190 -0.68 0.18 -8.64
C GLU A 190 -0.26 -1.29 -8.80
N LEU A 191 0.42 -1.88 -7.81
CA LEU A 191 0.74 -3.31 -7.82
C LEU A 191 -0.54 -4.17 -7.92
N VAL A 192 -1.56 -3.89 -7.09
CA VAL A 192 -2.84 -4.61 -7.16
C VAL A 192 -3.53 -4.37 -8.49
N ASN A 193 -3.60 -3.11 -8.96
CA ASN A 193 -4.20 -2.79 -10.26
C ASN A 193 -3.50 -3.50 -11.43
N MET A 194 -2.18 -3.63 -11.37
CA MET A 194 -1.41 -4.42 -12.34
C MET A 194 -1.76 -5.91 -12.24
N MET A 195 -1.86 -6.48 -11.04
CA MET A 195 -2.26 -7.89 -10.84
C MET A 195 -3.67 -8.16 -11.37
N LEU A 196 -4.61 -7.23 -11.15
CA LEU A 196 -5.97 -7.33 -11.70
C LEU A 196 -5.94 -7.37 -13.23
N ARG A 197 -5.21 -6.45 -13.88
CA ARG A 197 -5.03 -6.45 -15.34
C ARG A 197 -4.38 -7.74 -15.86
N ASN A 198 -3.32 -8.19 -15.18
CA ASN A 198 -2.64 -9.45 -15.53
C ASN A 198 -3.58 -10.67 -15.44
N SER A 199 -4.56 -10.62 -14.56
CA SER A 199 -5.56 -11.66 -14.31
C SER A 199 -6.85 -11.47 -15.11
N LEU A 200 -6.86 -10.55 -16.10
CA LEU A 200 -8.01 -10.21 -16.94
C LEU A 200 -9.24 -9.75 -16.12
N VAL A 201 -9.00 -9.04 -15.04
CA VAL A 201 -10.03 -8.34 -14.27
C VAL A 201 -10.02 -6.87 -14.70
N ASP A 202 -11.03 -6.47 -15.43
CA ASP A 202 -11.14 -5.15 -16.08
C ASP A 202 -12.29 -4.29 -15.52
N ASN A 203 -13.18 -4.89 -14.74
CA ASN A 203 -14.35 -4.22 -14.17
C ASN A 203 -14.12 -3.61 -12.79
N VAL A 204 -12.91 -3.68 -12.22
CA VAL A 204 -12.58 -3.09 -10.93
C VAL A 204 -11.15 -2.58 -10.89
N SER A 205 -10.95 -1.46 -10.18
CA SER A 205 -9.63 -0.93 -9.85
C SER A 205 -9.63 -0.31 -8.45
N LEU A 206 -8.46 -0.24 -7.83
CA LEU A 206 -8.24 0.47 -6.58
C LEU A 206 -7.81 1.91 -6.85
N ARG A 207 -8.26 2.85 -6.00
CA ARG A 207 -7.86 4.25 -6.01
C ARG A 207 -7.46 4.69 -4.61
N LEU A 208 -6.29 5.31 -4.48
CA LEU A 208 -5.89 5.95 -3.23
C LEU A 208 -6.73 7.22 -3.02
N VAL A 209 -7.46 7.30 -1.91
CA VAL A 209 -8.29 8.49 -1.59
C VAL A 209 -7.79 9.26 -0.40
N GLY A 210 -6.82 8.73 0.34
CA GLY A 210 -6.21 9.41 1.47
C GLY A 210 -5.13 8.61 2.14
N ILE A 211 -4.34 9.33 2.94
CA ILE A 211 -3.31 8.78 3.81
C ILE A 211 -3.52 9.37 5.20
N GLN A 212 -3.41 8.52 6.23
CA GLN A 212 -3.35 8.96 7.62
C GLN A 212 -2.13 8.34 8.29
N VAL A 213 -1.33 9.17 8.95
CA VAL A 213 -0.20 8.73 9.77
C VAL A 213 -0.54 8.92 11.24
N VAL A 214 -0.39 7.85 12.05
CA VAL A 214 -0.55 7.88 13.50
C VAL A 214 0.81 7.74 14.19
N GLU A 215 0.92 8.28 15.41
CA GLU A 215 2.17 8.25 16.17
C GLU A 215 2.54 6.84 16.63
N GLU A 216 1.54 6.11 17.14
CA GLU A 216 1.71 4.79 17.75
C GLU A 216 1.84 3.70 16.69
N ASP A 217 2.76 2.77 16.93
CA ASP A 217 2.89 1.55 16.13
C ASP A 217 2.17 0.39 16.83
N TYR A 218 1.36 -0.32 16.07
CA TYR A 218 0.51 -1.40 16.59
C TYR A 218 1.06 -2.76 16.13
N PRO A 219 0.97 -3.80 16.98
CA PRO A 219 1.34 -5.16 16.58
C PRO A 219 0.40 -5.66 15.48
N ILE A 220 0.95 -6.39 14.53
CA ILE A 220 0.18 -7.00 13.44
C ILE A 220 -0.54 -8.23 13.99
N THR A 221 -1.79 -8.03 14.45
CA THR A 221 -2.63 -9.03 15.09
C THR A 221 -4.10 -8.85 14.71
N THR A 222 -4.91 -9.87 14.94
CA THR A 222 -6.37 -9.81 14.76
C THR A 222 -7.03 -8.76 15.66
N GLU A 223 -6.46 -8.47 16.83
CA GLU A 223 -6.93 -7.41 17.72
C GLU A 223 -6.73 -6.03 17.09
N THR A 224 -5.57 -5.77 16.50
CA THR A 224 -5.29 -4.53 15.78
C THR A 224 -6.20 -4.39 14.56
N LEU A 225 -6.41 -5.48 13.79
CA LEU A 225 -7.39 -5.49 12.69
C LEU A 225 -8.78 -5.09 13.18
N GLY A 226 -9.23 -5.63 14.31
CA GLY A 226 -10.53 -5.29 14.91
C GLY A 226 -10.64 -3.81 15.34
N LYS A 227 -9.54 -3.17 15.68
CA LYS A 227 -9.46 -1.76 16.09
C LYS A 227 -9.17 -0.78 14.95
N LEU A 228 -8.95 -1.25 13.73
CA LEU A 228 -8.44 -0.44 12.62
C LEU A 228 -9.27 0.80 12.35
N ARG A 229 -10.60 0.68 12.40
CA ARG A 229 -11.54 1.80 12.21
C ARG A 229 -11.41 2.89 13.28
N THR A 230 -11.01 2.52 14.48
CA THR A 230 -10.75 3.47 15.58
C THR A 230 -9.38 4.12 15.43
N ILE A 231 -8.37 3.33 15.07
CA ILE A 231 -6.99 3.82 14.86
C ILE A 231 -6.96 4.90 13.77
N PHE A 232 -7.68 4.69 12.67
CA PHE A 232 -7.70 5.60 11.51
C PHE A 232 -9.04 6.36 11.37
N ALA A 233 -9.71 6.65 12.50
CA ALA A 233 -11.03 7.30 12.51
C ALA A 233 -11.07 8.65 11.79
N GLU A 234 -10.03 9.47 11.92
CA GLU A 234 -9.94 10.79 11.28
C GLU A 234 -9.87 10.66 9.74
N GLY A 235 -8.99 9.79 9.24
CA GLY A 235 -8.87 9.52 7.81
C GLY A 235 -10.15 8.93 7.23
N MET A 236 -10.79 8.01 7.95
CA MET A 236 -12.06 7.42 7.52
C MET A 236 -13.17 8.47 7.46
N ALA A 237 -13.27 9.36 8.44
CA ALA A 237 -14.26 10.44 8.44
C ALA A 237 -13.99 11.45 7.31
N LYS A 238 -12.71 11.78 7.07
CA LYS A 238 -12.30 12.74 6.05
C LYS A 238 -12.44 12.22 4.63
N PHE A 239 -11.95 11.01 4.37
CA PHE A 239 -11.80 10.49 3.01
C PHE A 239 -12.91 9.52 2.61
N GLN A 240 -13.68 9.00 3.55
CA GLN A 240 -14.79 8.06 3.31
C GLN A 240 -14.38 6.91 2.36
N PRO A 241 -13.37 6.10 2.73
CA PRO A 241 -12.88 5.01 1.90
C PRO A 241 -13.83 3.81 1.94
N ASP A 242 -13.82 3.01 0.87
CA ASP A 242 -14.43 1.68 0.87
C ASP A 242 -13.59 0.70 1.69
N VAL A 243 -12.27 0.77 1.53
CA VAL A 243 -11.33 -0.12 2.20
C VAL A 243 -10.29 0.70 2.97
N THR A 244 -9.94 0.24 4.17
CA THR A 244 -8.86 0.79 4.98
C THR A 244 -7.78 -0.26 5.18
N TYR A 245 -6.54 0.08 4.84
CA TYR A 245 -5.38 -0.77 5.08
C TYR A 245 -4.41 -0.11 6.07
N GLY A 246 -4.02 -0.86 7.13
CA GLY A 246 -3.06 -0.39 8.13
C GLY A 246 -1.65 -0.93 7.87
N ASN A 247 -0.68 -0.03 7.72
CA ASN A 247 0.74 -0.31 7.52
C ASN A 247 1.51 -0.11 8.82
N PHE A 248 1.98 -1.19 9.44
CA PHE A 248 2.68 -1.17 10.73
C PHE A 248 4.10 -1.75 10.60
N ALA A 249 4.97 -1.41 11.54
CA ALA A 249 6.34 -1.92 11.58
C ALA A 249 6.48 -3.15 12.50
N TYR A 250 5.60 -3.28 13.49
CA TYR A 250 5.75 -4.28 14.55
C TYR A 250 5.17 -5.64 14.16
N ILE A 251 6.05 -6.56 13.77
CA ILE A 251 5.71 -7.98 13.54
C ILE A 251 5.85 -8.73 14.87
N VAL A 252 4.79 -9.43 15.27
CA VAL A 252 4.86 -10.32 16.44
C VAL A 252 5.74 -11.53 16.10
N PRO A 253 6.74 -11.86 16.92
CA PRO A 253 7.60 -13.00 16.66
C PRO A 253 6.81 -14.29 16.44
N GLY A 254 7.00 -14.98 15.32
CA GLY A 254 6.27 -16.17 14.93
C GLY A 254 4.81 -15.93 14.50
N GLY A 255 4.36 -14.68 14.44
CA GLY A 255 3.03 -14.31 13.98
C GLY A 255 2.95 -14.08 12.46
N ALA A 256 1.73 -13.82 11.96
CA ALA A 256 1.49 -13.40 10.60
C ALA A 256 2.07 -12.00 10.35
N ILE A 257 2.41 -11.72 9.09
CA ILE A 257 2.85 -10.40 8.65
C ILE A 257 1.71 -9.55 8.07
N GLY A 258 0.49 -10.09 7.98
CA GLY A 258 -0.75 -9.45 7.60
C GLY A 258 -1.96 -10.14 8.18
N TRP A 259 -3.11 -9.49 8.12
CA TRP A 259 -4.43 -10.00 8.47
C TRP A 259 -5.50 -9.25 7.67
N GLY A 260 -6.47 -9.98 7.10
CA GLY A 260 -7.60 -9.40 6.38
C GLY A 260 -8.95 -10.01 6.76
N TRP A 261 -10.01 -9.19 6.78
CA TRP A 261 -11.36 -9.70 6.85
C TRP A 261 -11.75 -10.35 5.53
N THR A 262 -12.36 -11.53 5.58
CA THR A 262 -12.76 -12.32 4.39
C THR A 262 -14.25 -12.70 4.43
N PRO A 263 -15.10 -12.06 3.59
CA PRO A 263 -14.87 -10.81 2.86
C PRO A 263 -14.85 -9.61 3.81
N GLY A 264 -14.43 -8.44 3.32
CA GLY A 264 -14.46 -7.26 4.18
C GLY A 264 -13.89 -5.98 3.54
N GLY A 265 -13.84 -4.92 4.35
CA GLY A 265 -13.32 -3.60 3.96
C GLY A 265 -12.14 -3.15 4.82
N SER A 266 -11.46 -4.06 5.52
CA SER A 266 -10.30 -3.72 6.36
C SER A 266 -9.26 -4.81 6.34
N ALA A 267 -7.98 -4.40 6.29
CA ALA A 267 -6.83 -5.28 6.39
C ALA A 267 -5.63 -4.54 6.98
N ILE A 268 -4.67 -5.27 7.51
CA ILE A 268 -3.41 -4.73 8.06
C ILE A 268 -2.24 -5.57 7.57
N GLY A 269 -1.06 -4.98 7.57
CA GLY A 269 0.17 -5.74 7.30
C GLY A 269 1.43 -4.95 7.57
N VAL A 270 2.56 -5.65 7.42
CA VAL A 270 3.86 -5.04 7.56
C VAL A 270 4.11 -4.03 6.43
N SER A 271 4.55 -2.84 6.81
CA SER A 271 4.58 -1.70 5.88
C SER A 271 5.59 -1.85 4.73
N ASN A 272 6.66 -2.63 4.88
CA ASN A 272 7.63 -2.89 3.79
C ASN A 272 7.31 -4.15 2.98
N SER A 273 6.05 -4.60 2.94
CA SER A 273 5.62 -5.71 2.10
C SER A 273 4.42 -5.32 1.22
N ALA A 274 4.68 -5.13 -0.05
CA ALA A 274 3.64 -4.86 -1.03
C ALA A 274 2.89 -6.14 -1.43
N SER A 275 3.55 -7.30 -1.34
CA SER A 275 2.92 -8.59 -1.57
C SER A 275 1.88 -8.90 -0.49
N THR A 276 2.17 -8.58 0.78
CA THR A 276 1.19 -8.70 1.87
C THR A 276 -0.02 -7.80 1.62
N PHE A 277 0.18 -6.54 1.21
CA PHE A 277 -0.95 -5.68 0.84
C PHE A 277 -1.83 -6.34 -0.23
N ALA A 278 -1.25 -6.84 -1.32
CA ALA A 278 -2.00 -7.47 -2.41
C ALA A 278 -2.71 -8.77 -1.96
N HIS A 279 -2.12 -9.51 -1.04
CA HIS A 279 -2.69 -10.71 -0.42
C HIS A 279 -3.92 -10.38 0.43
N GLU A 280 -3.77 -9.47 1.40
CA GLU A 280 -4.82 -9.11 2.34
C GLU A 280 -6.02 -8.42 1.66
N ILE A 281 -5.78 -7.58 0.65
CA ILE A 281 -6.86 -7.01 -0.17
C ILE A 281 -7.58 -8.10 -0.99
N GLY A 282 -6.87 -9.15 -1.39
CA GLY A 282 -7.47 -10.34 -1.98
C GLY A 282 -8.47 -11.03 -1.04
N HIS A 283 -8.16 -11.10 0.27
CA HIS A 283 -9.10 -11.57 1.30
C HIS A 283 -10.31 -10.64 1.42
N ASN A 284 -10.11 -9.33 1.40
CA ASN A 284 -11.23 -8.38 1.41
C ASN A 284 -12.18 -8.58 0.21
N ALA A 285 -11.67 -8.97 -0.95
CA ALA A 285 -12.50 -9.35 -2.09
C ALA A 285 -13.33 -10.62 -1.83
N GLY A 286 -12.92 -11.49 -0.93
CA GLY A 286 -13.56 -12.75 -0.57
C GLY A 286 -12.78 -13.98 -1.00
N SER A 287 -11.50 -13.81 -1.35
CA SER A 287 -10.62 -14.92 -1.76
C SER A 287 -10.01 -15.61 -0.54
N SER A 288 -9.71 -16.90 -0.70
CA SER A 288 -9.05 -17.74 0.30
C SER A 288 -7.67 -18.18 -0.17
N HIS A 289 -6.87 -18.75 0.73
CA HIS A 289 -5.53 -19.28 0.45
C HIS A 289 -5.51 -20.36 -0.63
N CYS A 290 -4.40 -21.06 -0.76
CA CYS A 290 -4.24 -22.14 -1.71
C CYS A 290 -5.23 -23.28 -1.44
N ASN A 291 -5.84 -23.82 -2.49
CA ASN A 291 -6.75 -24.97 -2.38
C ASN A 291 -5.96 -26.28 -2.20
N VAL A 292 -5.37 -26.47 -1.03
CA VAL A 292 -4.58 -27.67 -0.70
C VAL A 292 -5.42 -28.94 -0.53
N ASN A 293 -6.72 -28.78 -0.23
CA ASN A 293 -7.65 -29.88 0.04
C ASN A 293 -8.54 -30.24 -1.15
N GLY A 294 -8.37 -29.59 -2.30
CA GLY A 294 -9.15 -29.89 -3.51
C GLY A 294 -10.64 -29.59 -3.38
N VAL A 295 -11.03 -28.61 -2.55
CA VAL A 295 -12.43 -28.24 -2.36
C VAL A 295 -13.03 -27.68 -3.65
N ASN A 296 -14.23 -28.08 -4.01
CA ASN A 296 -14.98 -27.54 -5.14
C ASN A 296 -15.51 -26.14 -4.83
N ASN A 297 -14.60 -25.18 -4.76
CA ASN A 297 -14.88 -23.77 -4.54
C ASN A 297 -13.82 -22.95 -5.28
N TYR A 298 -14.24 -22.08 -6.17
CA TYR A 298 -13.33 -21.27 -7.01
C TYR A 298 -12.65 -20.11 -6.26
N ARG A 299 -13.00 -19.82 -5.00
CA ARG A 299 -12.47 -18.68 -4.23
C ARG A 299 -11.04 -18.85 -3.74
N PHE A 300 -10.34 -19.87 -4.16
CA PHE A 300 -8.99 -20.18 -3.68
C PHE A 300 -7.90 -19.68 -4.62
N GLY A 301 -6.73 -19.37 -4.03
CA GLY A 301 -5.48 -19.25 -4.76
C GLY A 301 -5.08 -20.59 -5.42
N TYR A 302 -4.08 -20.53 -6.31
CA TYR A 302 -3.66 -21.66 -7.12
C TYR A 302 -2.15 -21.80 -7.21
N PHE A 303 -1.70 -23.03 -7.11
CA PHE A 303 -0.35 -23.45 -7.44
C PHE A 303 -0.41 -24.55 -8.52
N ASN A 304 0.15 -24.28 -9.71
CA ASN A 304 0.11 -25.22 -10.83
C ASN A 304 1.33 -26.16 -10.90
N GLY A 305 2.14 -26.20 -9.84
CA GLY A 305 3.39 -26.97 -9.77
C GLY A 305 4.64 -26.18 -10.21
N LYS A 306 4.47 -25.00 -10.81
CA LYS A 306 5.53 -24.08 -11.25
C LYS A 306 5.31 -22.66 -10.76
N SER A 307 4.12 -22.11 -11.00
CA SER A 307 3.74 -20.74 -10.68
C SER A 307 2.65 -20.72 -9.62
N ARG A 308 2.67 -19.69 -8.76
CA ARG A 308 1.69 -19.47 -7.69
C ARG A 308 0.92 -18.18 -7.94
N SER A 309 -0.35 -18.14 -7.59
CA SER A 309 -1.10 -16.89 -7.45
C SER A 309 -0.83 -16.24 -6.09
N ILE A 310 -1.16 -14.96 -5.93
CA ILE A 310 -0.83 -14.19 -4.72
C ILE A 310 -1.40 -14.80 -3.43
N LEU A 311 -2.58 -15.41 -3.47
CA LEU A 311 -3.22 -16.07 -2.32
C LEU A 311 -2.60 -17.45 -1.97
N CYS A 312 -1.67 -17.95 -2.80
CA CYS A 312 -0.92 -19.18 -2.51
C CYS A 312 0.44 -18.91 -1.87
N SER A 313 0.62 -17.77 -1.29
CA SER A 313 1.83 -17.32 -0.61
C SER A 313 3.14 -17.66 -1.32
N GLY A 314 3.97 -16.71 -1.43
CA GLY A 314 5.29 -16.84 -2.04
C GLY A 314 5.60 -15.64 -2.91
N PRO A 315 6.85 -15.23 -2.87
CA PRO A 315 7.36 -14.20 -3.74
C PRO A 315 7.24 -14.68 -5.20
N ASN A 316 7.06 -13.80 -6.16
CA ASN A 316 6.90 -14.00 -7.61
C ASN A 316 5.46 -14.11 -8.13
N SER A 317 4.45 -14.00 -7.29
CA SER A 317 3.10 -13.94 -7.82
C SER A 317 2.78 -12.54 -8.33
N VAL A 318 2.40 -12.44 -9.58
CA VAL A 318 1.94 -11.20 -10.22
C VAL A 318 0.49 -11.33 -10.71
N TYR A 319 -0.24 -12.30 -10.14
CA TYR A 319 -1.58 -12.69 -10.56
C TYR A 319 -2.48 -13.05 -9.38
N TYR A 320 -3.76 -12.79 -9.51
CA TYR A 320 -4.84 -13.53 -8.87
C TYR A 320 -5.11 -14.81 -9.69
N SER A 321 -5.52 -15.90 -9.06
CA SER A 321 -5.75 -17.16 -9.80
C SER A 321 -6.83 -17.00 -10.86
N THR A 322 -6.56 -17.54 -12.04
CA THR A 322 -7.54 -17.61 -13.15
C THR A 322 -7.18 -18.70 -14.15
N PRO A 323 -8.16 -19.48 -14.63
CA PRO A 323 -7.92 -20.46 -15.70
C PRO A 323 -7.71 -19.84 -17.07
N ALA A 324 -8.01 -18.54 -17.23
CA ALA A 324 -7.96 -17.84 -18.51
C ALA A 324 -6.55 -17.36 -18.90
N VAL A 325 -5.58 -17.41 -17.97
CA VAL A 325 -4.19 -17.00 -18.21
C VAL A 325 -3.27 -18.17 -18.03
N MET A 326 -2.33 -18.34 -18.95
CA MET A 326 -1.26 -19.32 -18.87
C MET A 326 0.02 -18.65 -18.34
N ASP A 327 0.78 -19.40 -17.56
CA ASP A 327 2.13 -18.99 -17.19
C ASP A 327 3.13 -19.18 -18.33
N GLN A 328 4.37 -18.79 -18.09
CA GLN A 328 5.48 -18.94 -19.07
C GLN A 328 5.80 -20.40 -19.45
N TYR A 329 5.28 -21.39 -18.73
CA TYR A 329 5.42 -22.82 -19.02
C TYR A 329 4.23 -23.39 -19.78
N GLY A 330 3.22 -22.55 -20.12
CA GLY A 330 1.98 -22.97 -20.77
C GLY A 330 0.99 -23.68 -19.85
N LEU A 331 1.14 -23.51 -18.53
CA LEU A 331 0.23 -24.06 -17.53
C LEU A 331 -0.77 -22.99 -17.08
N PRO A 332 -2.06 -23.36 -16.86
CA PRO A 332 -3.06 -22.39 -16.39
C PRO A 332 -2.72 -21.89 -14.98
N LEU A 333 -3.01 -20.61 -14.74
CA LEU A 333 -2.82 -19.96 -13.44
C LEU A 333 -4.04 -20.09 -12.51
N GLY A 334 -4.94 -21.00 -12.83
CA GLY A 334 -6.13 -21.26 -12.05
C GLY A 334 -6.93 -22.46 -12.56
N ASN A 335 -8.06 -22.70 -11.91
CA ASN A 335 -9.03 -23.72 -12.27
C ASN A 335 -10.44 -23.17 -12.04
N ALA A 336 -11.31 -23.24 -13.05
CA ALA A 336 -12.65 -22.64 -13.03
C ALA A 336 -13.57 -23.16 -11.89
N VAL A 337 -13.29 -24.35 -11.37
CA VAL A 337 -14.09 -24.99 -10.30
C VAL A 337 -13.47 -24.78 -8.93
N THR A 338 -12.13 -24.80 -8.84
CA THR A 338 -11.43 -24.91 -7.56
C THR A 338 -10.51 -23.74 -7.26
N ALA A 339 -10.22 -22.82 -8.21
CA ALA A 339 -9.28 -21.72 -8.00
C ALA A 339 -9.39 -20.64 -9.10
N ASP A 340 -10.26 -19.66 -8.92
CA ASP A 340 -10.44 -18.51 -9.81
C ASP A 340 -10.73 -17.25 -8.97
N THR A 341 -9.73 -16.75 -8.27
CA THR A 341 -9.87 -15.53 -7.44
C THR A 341 -10.06 -14.28 -8.30
N ALA A 342 -9.66 -14.29 -9.58
CA ALA A 342 -10.01 -13.24 -10.52
C ALA A 342 -11.53 -13.14 -10.75
N ARG A 343 -12.22 -14.29 -10.79
CA ARG A 343 -13.69 -14.32 -10.80
C ARG A 343 -14.29 -13.74 -9.52
N VAL A 344 -13.69 -14.04 -8.36
CA VAL A 344 -14.11 -13.46 -7.07
C VAL A 344 -14.04 -11.93 -7.11
N TRP A 345 -12.96 -11.36 -7.64
CA TRP A 345 -12.82 -9.92 -7.82
C TRP A 345 -13.93 -9.35 -8.70
N ARG A 346 -14.19 -9.96 -9.87
CA ARG A 346 -15.24 -9.50 -10.80
C ARG A 346 -16.62 -9.51 -10.15
N GLU A 347 -16.97 -10.60 -9.48
CA GLU A 347 -18.30 -10.80 -8.85
C GLU A 347 -18.49 -9.91 -7.60
N ASN A 348 -17.43 -9.50 -6.91
CA ASN A 348 -17.47 -8.70 -5.69
C ASN A 348 -17.10 -7.23 -5.88
N ALA A 349 -16.86 -6.78 -7.11
CA ALA A 349 -16.48 -5.41 -7.41
C ALA A 349 -17.48 -4.38 -6.88
N ALA A 350 -18.79 -4.59 -7.13
CA ALA A 350 -19.87 -3.73 -6.63
C ALA A 350 -19.92 -3.69 -5.10
N ARG A 351 -19.77 -4.84 -4.42
CA ARG A 351 -19.75 -4.90 -2.96
C ARG A 351 -18.58 -4.10 -2.40
N LEU A 352 -17.36 -4.34 -2.93
CA LEU A 352 -16.16 -3.67 -2.46
C LEU A 352 -16.23 -2.15 -2.62
N SER A 353 -16.82 -1.65 -3.69
CA SER A 353 -16.95 -0.21 -3.98
C SER A 353 -18.18 0.45 -3.33
N SER A 354 -18.88 -0.24 -2.45
CA SER A 354 -20.13 0.24 -1.82
C SER A 354 -20.04 0.36 -0.29
N TYR A 355 -18.88 0.17 0.32
CA TYR A 355 -18.71 0.34 1.77
C TYR A 355 -18.81 1.81 2.21
N ALA A 356 -18.55 2.73 1.28
CA ALA A 356 -18.73 4.15 1.49
C ALA A 356 -19.55 4.78 0.34
N PRO A 357 -20.14 5.96 0.56
CA PRO A 357 -20.77 6.71 -0.52
C PRO A 357 -19.76 7.07 -1.61
N PRO A 358 -20.16 7.15 -2.89
CA PRO A 358 -19.26 7.59 -3.95
C PRO A 358 -18.59 8.93 -3.64
N GLN A 359 -17.35 9.09 -4.05
CA GLN A 359 -16.63 10.35 -3.84
C GLN A 359 -17.32 11.50 -4.55
N SER A 360 -17.31 12.64 -3.88
CA SER A 360 -17.89 13.90 -4.39
C SER A 360 -16.90 15.04 -4.18
N PRO A 361 -16.93 16.09 -5.05
CA PRO A 361 -16.11 17.27 -4.83
C PRO A 361 -16.30 17.85 -3.42
N PRO A 362 -15.28 18.51 -2.86
CA PRO A 362 -15.44 19.31 -1.64
C PRO A 362 -16.55 20.35 -1.78
N THR A 363 -17.11 20.81 -0.67
CA THR A 363 -17.98 21.99 -0.69
C THR A 363 -17.16 23.24 -1.02
N ALA A 364 -17.82 24.28 -1.55
CA ALA A 364 -17.17 25.57 -1.73
C ALA A 364 -16.61 26.12 -0.41
N PRO A 365 -15.39 26.69 -0.39
CA PRO A 365 -14.89 27.39 0.79
C PRO A 365 -15.83 28.54 1.18
N GLY A 366 -16.12 28.67 2.48
CA GLY A 366 -16.99 29.71 2.99
C GLY A 366 -16.21 30.98 3.40
N ASN A 367 -16.91 32.09 3.57
CA ASN A 367 -16.45 33.30 4.25
C ASN A 367 -15.10 33.85 3.74
N LEU A 368 -14.86 33.77 2.41
CA LEU A 368 -13.67 34.40 1.84
C LEU A 368 -13.68 35.90 2.15
N ALA A 369 -12.62 36.39 2.79
CA ALA A 369 -12.44 37.77 3.17
C ALA A 369 -10.99 38.22 3.04
N LYS A 370 -10.76 39.54 2.95
CA LYS A 370 -9.45 40.14 3.12
C LYS A 370 -9.15 40.21 4.62
N VAL A 371 -8.09 39.56 5.06
CA VAL A 371 -7.67 39.49 6.46
C VAL A 371 -6.40 40.32 6.75
N GLY A 372 -5.75 40.81 5.69
CA GLY A 372 -4.58 41.67 5.79
C GLY A 372 -4.17 42.28 4.46
N SER A 373 -3.36 43.34 4.48
CA SER A 373 -2.77 43.95 3.29
C SER A 373 -1.53 44.78 3.62
N SER A 374 -0.70 45.04 2.60
CA SER A 374 0.38 46.03 2.55
C SER A 374 0.29 46.83 1.26
N ALA A 375 1.24 47.69 0.96
CA ALA A 375 1.23 48.55 -0.24
C ALA A 375 1.15 47.74 -1.56
N SER A 376 1.53 46.45 -1.58
CA SER A 376 1.56 45.60 -2.78
C SER A 376 1.06 44.18 -2.55
N THR A 377 0.48 43.89 -1.38
CA THR A 377 -0.02 42.57 -1.02
C THR A 377 -1.44 42.58 -0.51
N VAL A 378 -2.18 41.51 -0.76
CA VAL A 378 -3.49 41.21 -0.19
C VAL A 378 -3.42 39.83 0.43
N THR A 379 -3.72 39.73 1.73
CA THR A 379 -3.87 38.45 2.42
C THR A 379 -5.35 38.10 2.51
N LEU A 380 -5.69 36.96 1.94
CA LEU A 380 -7.01 36.35 1.91
C LEU A 380 -7.13 35.31 3.01
N GLY A 381 -8.32 35.14 3.59
CA GLY A 381 -8.65 34.06 4.53
C GLY A 381 -10.03 33.50 4.22
N TRP A 382 -10.25 32.22 4.50
CA TRP A 382 -11.51 31.50 4.25
C TRP A 382 -11.72 30.38 5.24
N ASP A 383 -12.93 29.82 5.28
CA ASP A 383 -13.26 28.68 6.11
C ASP A 383 -12.85 27.36 5.43
N ALA A 384 -12.54 26.36 6.27
CA ALA A 384 -12.21 25.04 5.81
C ALA A 384 -13.39 24.35 5.07
N SER A 385 -13.09 23.68 3.97
CA SER A 385 -14.02 22.78 3.28
C SER A 385 -13.77 21.33 3.71
N PRO A 386 -14.80 20.56 4.07
CA PRO A 386 -14.69 19.12 4.26
C PRO A 386 -14.07 18.44 3.04
N LYS A 387 -13.25 17.42 3.27
CA LYS A 387 -12.48 16.66 2.25
C LYS A 387 -11.40 17.45 1.50
N ALA A 388 -11.26 18.77 1.69
CA ALA A 388 -10.19 19.54 1.07
C ALA A 388 -8.82 19.17 1.64
N VAL A 389 -7.83 19.03 0.76
CA VAL A 389 -6.41 18.87 1.12
C VAL A 389 -5.58 20.08 0.69
N ARG A 390 -6.07 20.87 -0.26
CA ARG A 390 -5.49 22.13 -0.72
C ARG A 390 -6.56 23.06 -1.28
N TYR A 391 -6.18 24.28 -1.52
CA TYR A 391 -7.03 25.34 -2.09
C TYR A 391 -6.34 25.98 -3.27
N GLU A 392 -7.09 26.23 -4.33
CA GLU A 392 -6.65 27.00 -5.51
C GLU A 392 -7.19 28.41 -5.42
N ILE A 393 -6.30 29.39 -5.55
CA ILE A 393 -6.64 30.80 -5.45
C ILE A 393 -6.66 31.41 -6.85
N TYR A 394 -7.74 32.10 -7.17
CA TYR A 394 -7.98 32.73 -8.46
C TYR A 394 -8.13 34.22 -8.32
N SER A 395 -7.63 34.94 -9.31
CA SER A 395 -7.79 36.39 -9.40
C SER A 395 -8.16 36.84 -10.83
N ALA A 396 -8.94 37.90 -10.92
CA ALA A 396 -9.23 38.61 -12.16
C ALA A 396 -9.20 40.12 -11.93
N LYS A 397 -8.96 40.92 -12.97
CA LYS A 397 -9.14 42.39 -12.88
C LYS A 397 -10.62 42.69 -12.58
N SER A 398 -10.88 43.71 -11.76
CA SER A 398 -12.26 44.09 -11.40
C SER A 398 -13.05 44.71 -12.53
N THR A 399 -12.38 45.12 -13.62
CA THR A 399 -13.00 45.81 -14.77
C THR A 399 -12.74 45.05 -16.06
N GLY A 400 -13.69 45.07 -17.01
CA GLY A 400 -13.48 44.60 -18.39
C GLY A 400 -13.79 43.11 -18.65
N ASN A 401 -14.49 42.41 -17.78
CA ASN A 401 -14.83 40.99 -17.90
C ASN A 401 -13.64 40.05 -18.20
N PRO A 402 -12.53 40.14 -17.45
CA PRO A 402 -11.37 39.27 -17.69
C PRO A 402 -11.62 37.86 -17.16
N MET A 403 -11.08 36.86 -17.88
CA MET A 403 -11.07 35.47 -17.40
C MET A 403 -10.24 35.35 -16.12
N PRO A 404 -10.78 34.75 -15.03
CA PRO A 404 -10.01 34.50 -13.82
C PRO A 404 -8.81 33.60 -14.09
N LYS A 405 -7.68 33.92 -13.49
CA LYS A 405 -6.46 33.09 -13.55
C LYS A 405 -6.14 32.56 -12.17
N LYS A 406 -5.70 31.29 -12.11
CA LYS A 406 -5.09 30.73 -10.90
C LYS A 406 -3.80 31.48 -10.58
N ILE A 407 -3.68 31.98 -9.36
CA ILE A 407 -2.52 32.76 -8.90
C ILE A 407 -1.68 32.01 -7.83
N GLY A 408 -2.17 30.90 -7.35
CA GLY A 408 -1.43 30.05 -6.41
C GLY A 408 -2.28 28.94 -5.81
N ASP A 409 -1.60 28.14 -4.98
CA ASP A 409 -2.17 27.08 -4.14
C ASP A 409 -1.83 27.34 -2.67
N SER A 410 -2.66 26.82 -1.76
CA SER A 410 -2.43 26.87 -0.33
C SER A 410 -2.94 25.58 0.34
N THR A 411 -2.18 25.02 1.26
CA THR A 411 -2.63 23.96 2.16
C THR A 411 -3.16 24.51 3.49
N SER A 412 -3.03 25.83 3.70
CA SER A 412 -3.62 26.57 4.85
C SER A 412 -4.89 27.29 4.45
N LEU A 413 -5.58 27.89 5.41
CA LEU A 413 -6.82 28.67 5.22
C LEU A 413 -6.54 30.14 4.88
N THR A 414 -5.31 30.45 4.52
CA THR A 414 -4.89 31.82 4.11
C THR A 414 -3.96 31.76 2.91
N PHE A 415 -3.93 32.85 2.15
CA PHE A 415 -3.00 33.05 1.05
C PHE A 415 -2.67 34.54 0.89
N THR A 416 -1.39 34.85 0.70
CA THR A 416 -0.96 36.23 0.43
C THR A 416 -0.61 36.39 -1.05
N ALA A 417 -1.45 37.10 -1.76
CA ALA A 417 -1.18 37.53 -3.13
C ALA A 417 -0.20 38.72 -3.11
N THR A 418 0.84 38.67 -3.94
CA THR A 418 1.92 39.68 -4.04
C THR A 418 1.89 40.41 -5.37
N ASN A 419 2.59 41.52 -5.45
CA ASN A 419 2.69 42.35 -6.66
C ASN A 419 1.33 42.84 -7.18
N ILE A 420 0.41 43.14 -6.25
CA ILE A 420 -0.91 43.64 -6.60
C ILE A 420 -0.85 45.15 -6.81
N SER A 421 -1.28 45.56 -8.00
CA SER A 421 -1.46 46.99 -8.38
C SER A 421 -2.92 47.23 -8.73
N GLY A 422 -3.65 47.86 -7.83
CA GLY A 422 -5.06 48.22 -8.04
C GLY A 422 -6.04 47.18 -7.53
N GLU A 423 -7.27 47.29 -7.98
CA GLU A 423 -8.39 46.47 -7.52
C GLU A 423 -8.52 45.18 -8.33
N ALA A 424 -8.70 44.07 -7.63
CA ALA A 424 -8.89 42.77 -8.24
C ALA A 424 -10.00 41.96 -7.55
N LEU A 425 -10.66 41.12 -8.32
CA LEU A 425 -11.59 40.11 -7.85
C LEU A 425 -10.82 38.85 -7.46
N TYR A 426 -11.20 38.24 -6.35
CA TYR A 426 -10.64 36.99 -5.85
C TYR A 426 -11.74 35.98 -5.50
N PHE A 427 -11.47 34.71 -5.74
CA PHE A 427 -12.22 33.58 -5.19
C PHE A 427 -11.29 32.37 -4.99
N VAL A 428 -11.76 31.41 -4.20
CA VAL A 428 -11.01 30.21 -3.81
C VAL A 428 -11.82 28.98 -4.15
N LYS A 429 -11.14 27.92 -4.61
CA LYS A 429 -11.73 26.58 -4.78
C LYS A 429 -11.00 25.59 -3.88
N ALA A 430 -11.74 24.69 -3.27
CA ALA A 430 -11.19 23.59 -2.51
C ALA A 430 -10.91 22.40 -3.44
N VAL A 431 -9.86 21.66 -3.16
CA VAL A 431 -9.44 20.48 -3.94
C VAL A 431 -9.28 19.30 -3.00
N SER A 432 -9.91 18.17 -3.34
CA SER A 432 -9.81 16.91 -2.60
C SER A 432 -8.49 16.20 -2.89
N PHE A 433 -8.19 15.16 -2.11
CA PHE A 433 -7.03 14.29 -2.32
C PHE A 433 -6.97 13.66 -3.72
N ILE A 434 -8.11 13.38 -4.33
CA ILE A 434 -8.23 12.83 -5.68
C ILE A 434 -8.52 13.89 -6.74
N GLU A 435 -8.02 15.11 -6.54
CA GLU A 435 -8.09 16.24 -7.47
C GLU A 435 -9.51 16.69 -7.89
N MET A 436 -10.56 16.30 -7.16
CA MET A 436 -11.89 16.85 -7.37
C MET A 436 -11.94 18.30 -6.87
N VAL A 437 -12.42 19.20 -7.73
CA VAL A 437 -12.43 20.64 -7.48
C VAL A 437 -13.85 21.10 -7.11
N SER A 438 -13.96 21.87 -6.04
CA SER A 438 -15.23 22.43 -5.56
C SER A 438 -15.78 23.51 -6.49
N PRO A 439 -17.05 23.89 -6.36
CA PRO A 439 -17.52 25.20 -6.77
C PRO A 439 -16.67 26.33 -6.13
N PRO A 440 -16.62 27.54 -6.72
CA PRO A 440 -15.90 28.66 -6.12
C PRO A 440 -16.54 29.12 -4.82
N SER A 441 -15.74 29.69 -3.92
CA SER A 441 -16.21 30.48 -2.77
C SER A 441 -17.05 31.68 -3.20
N ASN A 442 -17.57 32.42 -2.24
CA ASN A 442 -17.97 33.82 -2.50
C ASN A 442 -16.79 34.58 -3.11
N SER A 443 -17.08 35.54 -3.99
CA SER A 443 -16.06 36.42 -4.56
C SER A 443 -15.95 37.70 -3.74
N ILE A 444 -14.74 38.21 -3.62
CA ILE A 444 -14.49 39.55 -3.07
C ILE A 444 -13.72 40.39 -4.07
N VAL A 445 -14.02 41.69 -4.08
CA VAL A 445 -13.25 42.69 -4.82
C VAL A 445 -12.49 43.53 -3.80
N THR A 446 -11.16 43.57 -3.94
CA THR A 446 -10.32 44.28 -2.99
C THR A 446 -9.02 44.77 -3.62
N ARG A 447 -8.36 45.67 -2.95
CA ARG A 447 -7.03 46.24 -3.28
C ARG A 447 -6.10 46.18 -2.08
N PRO A 448 -4.78 46.31 -2.27
CA PRO A 448 -3.81 46.47 -1.20
C PRO A 448 -4.17 47.54 -0.20
#